data_8107b16afd69d10bf26aa17a0a26d25d
#
_entry.id   8107b16afd69d10bf26aa17a0a26d25d
#
_cell.length_a   1.000
_cell.length_b   1.000
_cell.length_c   1.000
_cell.angle_alpha   90.00
_cell.angle_beta   90.00
_cell.angle_gamma   90.00
#
_symmetry.space_group_name_H-M   'P 1'
#
loop_
_entity.id
_entity.type
_entity.pdbx_description
1 polymer ?
#
loop_
_entity_poly.entity_id
_entity_poly.type
_entity_poly.pdbx_seq_one_letter_code
_entity_poly.pdbx_strand_id
1 'polypeptide(L)'
;MRLKALRLIYLFPIFFLLSFNACDDMDDYSSDPKHTLCFSQDTLRMDTVLTGIPTSTRQLKVYNPNKKALLISSIILADAGKSGFRINVDGIKGNQFSDIEIAGEDSLYIFVEATLPQQDNADIRFIKDSILFQLNGIRQEVKLHAYAQDAFTFRGKVIEKDTLITSQRPILIYDSISVALDAHLTLAAGTRLYFHGKAGMQVHGRLSVEGTLSAPVVFRGDRTDRMFPYLPYDRLPGQWGGLRFYKTSYENHLVYADIHGGSFGIRCDSSITDRRKLTLESSIIRQVSGNGLELTSCQVVVGNSEISNAGESCVSLLGGDYTFTHCTLANYFSWNVRKGAALQVRNEQDDTAYPLSSAIFRNCIIAGSGTDEINGGRSKNENIAFNYYFSHCLINSIEEENDKIVNVIWEKDDNFMLMDNHTQEYNFNLGEKSKAINWGRKEDANILSLIHISEPTRRVVIS
;
A
#
# COMPACT_ATOMS: atom_id res chain seq x y z
N MET A 1 -65.72 12.65 53.09
CA MET A 1 -64.43 12.28 52.42
C MET A 1 -64.44 10.85 51.85
N ARG A 2 -65.55 10.10 51.77
CA ARG A 2 -65.65 8.73 51.27
C ARG A 2 -66.17 8.60 49.81
N LEU A 3 -66.81 9.61 49.23
CA LEU A 3 -67.38 9.52 47.89
C LEU A 3 -66.35 9.89 46.73
N LYS A 4 -65.27 10.60 47.03
CA LYS A 4 -64.24 10.95 46.01
C LYS A 4 -63.28 9.80 45.69
N ALA A 5 -63.04 8.87 46.63
CA ALA A 5 -62.19 7.73 46.42
C ALA A 5 -62.83 6.63 45.54
N LEU A 6 -64.15 6.51 45.59
CA LEU A 6 -64.88 5.50 44.81
C LEU A 6 -64.91 5.83 43.29
N ARG A 7 -64.96 7.11 42.94
CA ARG A 7 -64.90 7.53 41.50
C ARG A 7 -63.54 7.36 40.84
N LEU A 8 -62.51 7.38 41.64
CA LEU A 8 -61.14 7.16 41.10
C LEU A 8 -60.84 5.67 40.81
N ILE A 9 -61.45 4.75 41.53
CA ILE A 9 -61.31 3.31 41.38
C ILE A 9 -61.99 2.77 40.11
N TYR A 10 -63.03 3.44 39.61
CA TYR A 10 -63.69 3.05 38.34
C TYR A 10 -63.00 3.66 37.09
N LEU A 11 -62.22 4.72 37.23
CA LEU A 11 -61.45 5.32 36.12
C LEU A 11 -60.19 4.50 35.79
N PHE A 12 -59.62 3.78 36.74
CA PHE A 12 -58.39 3.01 36.55
C PHE A 12 -58.58 1.76 35.65
N PRO A 13 -59.67 0.93 35.79
CA PRO A 13 -59.89 -0.16 34.86
C PRO A 13 -60.32 0.28 33.46
N ILE A 14 -60.97 1.47 33.31
CA ILE A 14 -61.30 2.01 31.97
C ILE A 14 -60.04 2.48 31.23
N PHE A 15 -59.07 3.05 31.93
CA PHE A 15 -57.78 3.42 31.33
C PHE A 15 -56.90 2.18 30.97
N PHE A 16 -57.00 1.10 31.75
CA PHE A 16 -56.32 -0.15 31.48
C PHE A 16 -56.98 -0.96 30.32
N LEU A 17 -58.28 -0.79 30.08
CA LEU A 17 -58.96 -1.37 28.91
C LEU A 17 -58.69 -0.66 27.59
N LEU A 18 -58.29 0.62 27.63
CA LEU A 18 -57.91 1.38 26.45
C LEU A 18 -56.46 1.18 25.99
N SER A 19 -55.63 0.53 26.82
CA SER A 19 -54.23 0.24 26.49
C SER A 19 -54.03 -1.11 25.79
N PHE A 20 -55.05 -1.91 25.57
CA PHE A 20 -54.98 -3.19 24.86
C PHE A 20 -55.33 -3.13 23.37
N ASN A 21 -55.58 -1.95 22.81
CA ASN A 21 -55.74 -1.80 21.36
C ASN A 21 -54.48 -1.30 20.67
N ALA A 22 -53.30 -1.57 21.25
CA ALA A 22 -52.03 -1.31 20.58
C ALA A 22 -51.58 -2.61 19.89
N CYS A 23 -51.56 -2.56 18.57
CA CYS A 23 -50.92 -3.47 17.65
C CYS A 23 -51.52 -4.88 17.53
N ASP A 24 -52.54 -4.98 16.72
CA ASP A 24 -52.70 -6.11 15.80
C ASP A 24 -52.49 -5.50 14.37
N ASP A 25 -51.33 -4.93 14.12
CA ASP A 25 -50.83 -4.77 12.77
C ASP A 25 -50.46 -6.20 12.31
N MET A 26 -51.42 -6.91 11.78
CA MET A 26 -51.15 -8.04 10.88
C MET A 26 -50.29 -7.43 9.78
N ASP A 27 -49.05 -7.89 9.68
CA ASP A 27 -48.08 -7.45 8.69
C ASP A 27 -48.68 -7.59 7.30
N ASP A 28 -49.30 -6.50 6.78
CA ASP A 28 -49.94 -6.45 5.47
C ASP A 28 -48.83 -6.25 4.44
N TYR A 29 -48.14 -7.35 4.11
CA TYR A 29 -47.15 -7.35 3.07
C TYR A 29 -47.77 -6.99 1.72
N SER A 30 -47.06 -6.21 0.93
CA SER A 30 -47.50 -5.94 -0.43
C SER A 30 -47.30 -7.15 -1.32
N SER A 31 -48.38 -7.56 -2.01
CA SER A 31 -48.35 -8.57 -3.06
C SER A 31 -48.34 -7.98 -4.49
N ASP A 32 -48.27 -6.64 -4.62
CA ASP A 32 -48.25 -5.99 -5.93
C ASP A 32 -46.93 -6.27 -6.65
N PRO A 33 -46.93 -6.87 -7.87
CA PRO A 33 -45.72 -7.10 -8.65
C PRO A 33 -44.94 -5.83 -9.00
N LYS A 34 -45.53 -4.64 -8.93
CA LYS A 34 -44.87 -3.36 -9.17
C LYS A 34 -43.99 -2.92 -7.98
N HIS A 35 -44.27 -3.47 -6.79
CA HIS A 35 -43.46 -3.18 -5.60
C HIS A 35 -42.24 -4.09 -5.58
N THR A 36 -41.13 -3.53 -6.08
CA THR A 36 -39.83 -4.22 -6.22
C THR A 36 -38.81 -3.67 -5.25
N LEU A 37 -37.70 -4.40 -5.12
CA LEU A 37 -36.53 -3.96 -4.34
C LEU A 37 -35.69 -2.98 -5.16
N CYS A 38 -35.00 -2.07 -4.45
CA CYS A 38 -33.89 -1.29 -4.99
C CYS A 38 -32.59 -1.74 -4.36
N PHE A 39 -31.49 -1.71 -5.12
CA PHE A 39 -30.17 -2.13 -4.67
C PHE A 39 -29.21 -0.97 -4.70
N SER A 40 -28.27 -0.91 -3.75
CA SER A 40 -27.21 0.10 -3.74
C SER A 40 -26.30 0.01 -4.98
N GLN A 41 -26.25 -1.16 -5.62
CA GLN A 41 -25.52 -1.44 -6.85
C GLN A 41 -26.11 -2.69 -7.54
N ASP A 42 -26.05 -2.74 -8.86
CA ASP A 42 -26.50 -3.88 -9.68
C ASP A 42 -25.45 -5.00 -9.76
N THR A 43 -24.18 -4.63 -9.56
CA THR A 43 -23.03 -5.51 -9.61
C THR A 43 -22.07 -5.21 -8.47
N LEU A 44 -21.89 -6.16 -7.57
CA LEU A 44 -20.89 -6.08 -6.51
C LEU A 44 -19.57 -6.67 -7.03
N ARG A 45 -18.54 -5.84 -7.07
CA ARG A 45 -17.22 -6.23 -7.58
C ARG A 45 -16.25 -6.43 -6.43
N MET A 46 -15.62 -7.61 -6.39
CA MET A 46 -14.37 -7.84 -5.69
C MET A 46 -13.24 -7.48 -6.64
N ASP A 47 -12.23 -6.78 -6.15
CA ASP A 47 -11.03 -6.50 -6.92
C ASP A 47 -10.29 -7.82 -7.27
N THR A 48 -9.02 -7.78 -7.64
CA THR A 48 -8.22 -9.00 -7.81
C THR A 48 -8.06 -9.69 -6.45
N VAL A 49 -8.42 -10.95 -6.37
CA VAL A 49 -8.44 -11.78 -5.16
C VAL A 49 -7.39 -12.87 -5.29
N LEU A 50 -6.48 -12.94 -4.33
CA LEU A 50 -5.56 -14.08 -4.24
C LEU A 50 -6.34 -15.33 -3.81
N THR A 51 -6.20 -16.42 -4.56
CA THR A 51 -6.95 -17.65 -4.30
C THR A 51 -6.58 -18.29 -2.98
N GLY A 52 -7.54 -18.96 -2.34
CA GLY A 52 -7.36 -19.59 -1.02
C GLY A 52 -7.35 -18.62 0.16
N ILE A 53 -7.46 -17.31 -0.07
CA ILE A 53 -7.51 -16.28 0.98
C ILE A 53 -8.88 -15.63 0.99
N PRO A 54 -9.53 -15.48 2.17
CA PRO A 54 -10.79 -14.75 2.27
C PRO A 54 -10.60 -13.27 1.91
N THR A 55 -11.54 -12.72 1.16
CA THR A 55 -11.60 -11.27 0.91
C THR A 55 -12.05 -10.51 2.15
N SER A 56 -11.86 -9.18 2.13
CA SER A 56 -12.65 -8.30 2.99
C SER A 56 -14.13 -8.40 2.65
N THR A 57 -14.96 -8.17 3.65
CA THR A 57 -16.42 -8.15 3.52
C THR A 57 -16.85 -6.91 2.72
N ARG A 58 -17.69 -7.12 1.71
CA ARG A 58 -18.36 -6.06 0.98
C ARG A 58 -19.83 -6.00 1.38
N GLN A 59 -20.39 -4.79 1.36
CA GLN A 59 -21.78 -4.54 1.71
C GLN A 59 -22.62 -4.31 0.44
N LEU A 60 -23.76 -4.99 0.38
CA LEU A 60 -24.86 -4.70 -0.52
C LEU A 60 -26.04 -4.23 0.34
N LYS A 61 -26.55 -3.05 0.08
CA LYS A 61 -27.76 -2.56 0.73
C LYS A 61 -28.96 -2.79 -0.18
N VAL A 62 -29.99 -3.39 0.37
CA VAL A 62 -31.26 -3.74 -0.29
C VAL A 62 -32.34 -2.86 0.31
N TYR A 63 -33.03 -2.08 -0.51
CA TYR A 63 -34.03 -1.12 -0.08
C TYR A 63 -35.44 -1.57 -0.49
N ASN A 64 -36.39 -1.38 0.40
CA ASN A 64 -37.81 -1.34 0.09
C ASN A 64 -38.24 0.14 -0.08
N PRO A 65 -38.38 0.64 -1.32
CA PRO A 65 -38.80 2.04 -1.54
C PRO A 65 -40.32 2.23 -1.37
N ASN A 66 -41.08 1.18 -1.07
CA ASN A 66 -42.52 1.20 -0.98
C ASN A 66 -42.97 1.49 0.48
N LYS A 67 -44.18 2.03 0.66
CA LYS A 67 -44.71 2.32 2.01
C LYS A 67 -45.10 1.10 2.78
N LYS A 68 -45.48 0.01 2.08
CA LYS A 68 -45.85 -1.29 2.70
C LYS A 68 -44.61 -2.18 2.85
N ALA A 69 -44.60 -3.00 3.86
CA ALA A 69 -43.58 -4.03 4.04
C ALA A 69 -43.54 -5.00 2.84
N LEU A 70 -42.38 -5.51 2.52
CA LEU A 70 -42.14 -6.52 1.49
C LEU A 70 -41.63 -7.80 2.15
N LEU A 71 -42.23 -8.94 1.78
CA LEU A 71 -41.77 -10.27 2.16
C LEU A 71 -41.00 -10.89 0.99
N ILE A 72 -39.69 -11.02 1.12
CA ILE A 72 -38.83 -11.68 0.13
C ILE A 72 -38.95 -13.19 0.36
N SER A 73 -39.63 -13.87 -0.54
CA SER A 73 -39.88 -15.31 -0.42
C SER A 73 -38.62 -16.16 -0.49
N SER A 74 -37.60 -15.69 -1.24
CA SER A 74 -36.27 -16.32 -1.19
C SER A 74 -35.15 -15.38 -1.61
N ILE A 75 -34.00 -15.54 -0.94
CA ILE A 75 -32.70 -14.96 -1.34
C ILE A 75 -31.71 -16.13 -1.54
N ILE A 76 -31.14 -16.29 -2.73
CA ILE A 76 -30.32 -17.45 -3.10
C ILE A 76 -29.00 -16.98 -3.74
N LEU A 77 -27.87 -17.56 -3.28
CA LEU A 77 -26.60 -17.48 -4.00
C LEU A 77 -26.60 -18.56 -5.10
N ALA A 78 -26.57 -18.14 -6.37
CA ALA A 78 -26.86 -18.99 -7.52
C ALA A 78 -25.90 -20.17 -7.69
N ASP A 79 -24.58 -19.91 -7.61
CA ASP A 79 -23.51 -20.92 -7.76
C ASP A 79 -22.86 -21.25 -6.40
N ALA A 80 -23.66 -21.35 -5.35
CA ALA A 80 -23.21 -21.67 -4.01
C ALA A 80 -22.34 -22.93 -3.97
N GLY A 81 -21.18 -22.82 -3.32
CA GLY A 81 -20.22 -23.91 -3.19
C GLY A 81 -19.30 -24.13 -4.41
N LYS A 82 -19.53 -23.45 -5.53
CA LYS A 82 -18.68 -23.54 -6.73
C LYS A 82 -17.86 -22.27 -6.98
N SER A 83 -18.50 -21.11 -6.86
CA SER A 83 -17.89 -19.81 -7.15
C SER A 83 -16.90 -19.36 -6.05
N GLY A 84 -17.05 -19.86 -4.83
CA GLY A 84 -16.28 -19.43 -3.66
C GLY A 84 -16.85 -18.19 -2.96
N PHE A 85 -17.96 -17.60 -3.45
CA PHE A 85 -18.68 -16.54 -2.77
C PHE A 85 -19.47 -17.08 -1.57
N ARG A 86 -19.66 -16.25 -0.57
CA ARG A 86 -20.47 -16.48 0.63
C ARG A 86 -21.25 -15.22 0.95
N ILE A 87 -22.48 -15.40 1.43
CA ILE A 87 -23.32 -14.26 1.82
C ILE A 87 -23.80 -14.41 3.27
N ASN A 88 -24.06 -13.26 3.88
CA ASN A 88 -24.69 -13.14 5.18
C ASN A 88 -25.84 -12.13 5.03
N VAL A 89 -27.04 -12.57 5.27
CA VAL A 89 -28.27 -11.78 5.18
C VAL A 89 -28.72 -11.45 6.59
N ASP A 90 -28.77 -10.20 6.95
CA ASP A 90 -29.24 -9.72 8.25
C ASP A 90 -28.60 -10.45 9.45
N GLY A 91 -27.25 -10.62 9.40
CA GLY A 91 -26.49 -11.31 10.45
C GLY A 91 -26.46 -12.84 10.33
N ILE A 92 -27.27 -13.47 9.49
CA ILE A 92 -27.31 -14.91 9.30
C ILE A 92 -26.46 -15.33 8.09
N LYS A 93 -25.52 -16.26 8.29
CA LYS A 93 -24.70 -16.84 7.21
C LYS A 93 -25.46 -18.00 6.54
N GLY A 94 -25.44 -18.02 5.21
CA GLY A 94 -26.10 -19.09 4.44
C GLY A 94 -25.95 -18.87 2.93
N ASN A 95 -26.54 -19.81 2.17
CA ASN A 95 -26.61 -19.73 0.72
C ASN A 95 -28.05 -19.59 0.20
N GLN A 96 -29.02 -19.82 1.09
CA GLN A 96 -30.42 -19.67 0.80
C GLN A 96 -31.15 -19.22 2.08
N PHE A 97 -32.04 -18.26 1.92
CA PHE A 97 -32.86 -17.66 2.97
C PHE A 97 -34.30 -17.56 2.46
N SER A 98 -35.29 -17.71 3.35
CA SER A 98 -36.69 -17.57 3.02
C SER A 98 -37.37 -16.63 4.01
N ASP A 99 -38.45 -16.03 3.55
CA ASP A 99 -39.36 -15.21 4.34
C ASP A 99 -38.64 -14.05 5.05
N ILE A 100 -37.76 -13.33 4.28
CA ILE A 100 -37.04 -12.16 4.78
C ILE A 100 -37.92 -10.92 4.59
N GLU A 101 -38.18 -10.26 5.69
CA GLU A 101 -39.00 -9.05 5.72
C GLU A 101 -38.13 -7.78 5.56
N ILE A 102 -38.65 -6.79 4.81
CA ILE A 102 -38.15 -5.41 4.84
C ILE A 102 -39.35 -4.49 5.04
N ALA A 103 -39.39 -3.78 6.18
CA ALA A 103 -40.41 -2.79 6.46
C ALA A 103 -40.52 -1.71 5.37
N GLY A 104 -41.66 -1.02 5.32
CA GLY A 104 -41.87 0.05 4.34
C GLY A 104 -40.84 1.17 4.51
N GLU A 105 -40.26 1.65 3.40
CA GLU A 105 -39.26 2.72 3.38
C GLU A 105 -37.96 2.40 4.16
N ASP A 106 -37.69 1.09 4.42
CA ASP A 106 -36.53 0.60 5.16
C ASP A 106 -35.59 -0.22 4.25
N SER A 107 -34.52 -0.76 4.84
CA SER A 107 -33.47 -1.49 4.12
C SER A 107 -32.77 -2.52 4.99
N LEU A 108 -32.28 -3.58 4.38
CA LEU A 108 -31.39 -4.54 5.02
C LEU A 108 -30.01 -4.58 4.36
N TYR A 109 -29.03 -5.12 5.08
CA TYR A 109 -27.68 -5.33 4.59
C TYR A 109 -27.42 -6.79 4.27
N ILE A 110 -26.80 -7.02 3.12
CA ILE A 110 -26.23 -8.31 2.76
C ILE A 110 -24.70 -8.12 2.71
N PHE A 111 -24.01 -8.93 3.51
CA PHE A 111 -22.55 -8.95 3.53
C PHE A 111 -22.06 -10.07 2.61
N VAL A 112 -21.10 -9.74 1.76
CA VAL A 112 -20.56 -10.64 0.75
C VAL A 112 -19.06 -10.80 0.94
N GLU A 113 -18.58 -12.02 0.98
CA GLU A 113 -17.17 -12.42 1.03
C GLU A 113 -16.89 -13.44 -0.06
N ALA A 114 -15.63 -13.60 -0.44
CA ALA A 114 -15.21 -14.67 -1.33
C ALA A 114 -13.92 -15.32 -0.84
N THR A 115 -13.82 -16.65 -1.02
CA THR A 115 -12.57 -17.41 -0.98
C THR A 115 -12.51 -18.23 -2.26
N LEU A 116 -11.79 -17.70 -3.24
CA LEU A 116 -11.80 -18.26 -4.59
C LEU A 116 -10.92 -19.53 -4.66
N PRO A 117 -11.34 -20.56 -5.41
CA PRO A 117 -10.58 -21.80 -5.52
C PRO A 117 -9.30 -21.62 -6.32
N GLN A 118 -8.21 -22.25 -5.85
CA GLN A 118 -6.94 -22.33 -6.56
C GLN A 118 -7.04 -23.35 -7.69
N GLN A 119 -6.38 -23.07 -8.83
CA GLN A 119 -6.36 -23.95 -10.01
C GLN A 119 -4.97 -24.08 -10.64
N ASP A 120 -3.91 -23.61 -9.95
CA ASP A 120 -2.52 -23.61 -10.43
C ASP A 120 -2.31 -22.96 -11.81
N ASN A 121 -3.03 -21.88 -12.05
CA ASN A 121 -2.97 -21.12 -13.29
C ASN A 121 -2.20 -19.79 -13.08
N ALA A 122 -1.42 -19.38 -14.08
CA ALA A 122 -0.75 -18.07 -14.06
C ALA A 122 -1.70 -16.93 -14.44
N ASP A 123 -2.71 -17.21 -15.25
CA ASP A 123 -3.65 -16.21 -15.75
C ASP A 123 -4.67 -15.81 -14.70
N ILE A 124 -5.05 -14.54 -14.72
CA ILE A 124 -6.13 -14.02 -13.90
C ILE A 124 -7.46 -14.52 -14.48
N ARG A 125 -8.26 -15.19 -13.64
CA ARG A 125 -9.55 -15.76 -14.02
C ARG A 125 -10.70 -14.88 -13.56
N PHE A 126 -11.64 -14.64 -14.44
CA PHE A 126 -12.89 -13.94 -14.10
C PHE A 126 -13.90 -14.92 -13.49
N ILE A 127 -14.27 -14.70 -12.24
CA ILE A 127 -15.28 -15.49 -11.50
C ILE A 127 -16.53 -14.64 -11.35
N LYS A 128 -17.66 -15.23 -11.62
CA LYS A 128 -18.99 -14.61 -11.51
C LYS A 128 -19.95 -15.49 -10.76
N ASP A 129 -20.87 -14.86 -10.05
CA ASP A 129 -22.02 -15.46 -9.35
C ASP A 129 -23.14 -14.42 -9.28
N SER A 130 -24.25 -14.74 -8.67
CA SER A 130 -25.38 -13.84 -8.51
C SER A 130 -26.12 -14.10 -7.19
N ILE A 131 -26.64 -13.03 -6.58
CA ILE A 131 -27.66 -13.12 -5.53
C ILE A 131 -29.02 -12.92 -6.20
N LEU A 132 -29.86 -13.92 -6.07
CA LEU A 132 -31.18 -13.96 -6.67
C LEU A 132 -32.23 -13.67 -5.59
N PHE A 133 -33.12 -12.74 -5.88
CA PHE A 133 -34.23 -12.35 -5.01
C PHE A 133 -35.56 -12.73 -5.67
N GLN A 134 -36.44 -13.39 -4.92
CA GLN A 134 -37.80 -13.73 -5.36
C GLN A 134 -38.81 -13.04 -4.45
N LEU A 135 -39.65 -12.19 -4.98
CA LEU A 135 -40.75 -11.56 -4.27
C LEU A 135 -41.90 -11.22 -5.25
N ASN A 136 -43.14 -11.27 -4.79
CA ASN A 136 -44.32 -10.84 -5.57
C ASN A 136 -44.38 -11.46 -7.00
N GLY A 137 -43.89 -12.71 -7.16
CA GLY A 137 -43.81 -13.38 -8.47
C GLY A 137 -42.71 -12.87 -9.39
N ILE A 138 -41.91 -11.88 -8.97
CA ILE A 138 -40.82 -11.30 -9.72
C ILE A 138 -39.45 -11.77 -9.21
N ARG A 139 -38.52 -12.01 -10.14
CA ARG A 139 -37.12 -12.31 -9.83
C ARG A 139 -36.27 -11.08 -10.14
N GLN A 140 -35.45 -10.68 -9.15
CA GLN A 140 -34.43 -9.67 -9.29
C GLN A 140 -33.03 -10.28 -9.03
N GLU A 141 -31.99 -9.67 -9.54
CA GLU A 141 -30.62 -10.20 -9.47
C GLU A 141 -29.61 -9.10 -9.16
N VAL A 142 -28.64 -9.40 -8.29
CA VAL A 142 -27.43 -8.63 -8.13
C VAL A 142 -26.25 -9.51 -8.50
N LYS A 143 -25.41 -9.05 -9.44
CA LYS A 143 -24.25 -9.81 -9.94
C LYS A 143 -23.08 -9.70 -8.97
N LEU A 144 -22.32 -10.79 -8.82
CA LEU A 144 -21.08 -10.86 -8.04
C LEU A 144 -19.93 -11.15 -9.01
N HIS A 145 -18.93 -10.26 -9.04
CA HIS A 145 -17.76 -10.39 -9.91
C HIS A 145 -16.48 -10.37 -9.09
N ALA A 146 -15.51 -11.25 -9.43
CA ALA A 146 -14.16 -11.26 -8.86
C ALA A 146 -13.14 -11.68 -9.91
N TYR A 147 -11.88 -11.23 -9.74
CA TYR A 147 -10.75 -11.67 -10.54
C TYR A 147 -9.84 -12.53 -9.66
N ALA A 148 -9.82 -13.85 -9.91
CA ALA A 148 -9.01 -14.81 -9.15
C ALA A 148 -7.58 -14.85 -9.68
N GLN A 149 -6.61 -14.68 -8.80
CA GLN A 149 -5.19 -14.81 -9.11
C GLN A 149 -4.55 -15.84 -8.20
N ASP A 150 -3.99 -16.89 -8.79
CA ASP A 150 -3.26 -17.91 -8.04
C ASP A 150 -1.90 -17.37 -7.59
N ALA A 151 -1.47 -17.76 -6.40
CA ALA A 151 -0.19 -17.40 -5.82
C ALA A 151 0.56 -18.63 -5.29
N PHE A 152 1.89 -18.59 -5.32
CA PHE A 152 2.71 -19.50 -4.51
C PHE A 152 2.75 -18.99 -3.07
N THR A 153 2.86 -19.91 -2.10
CA THR A 153 2.95 -19.53 -0.69
C THR A 153 4.27 -19.98 -0.09
N PHE A 154 5.01 -19.04 0.52
CA PHE A 154 6.17 -19.30 1.35
C PHE A 154 5.83 -18.97 2.82
N ARG A 155 6.26 -19.85 3.75
CA ARG A 155 6.10 -19.65 5.19
C ARG A 155 7.44 -19.84 5.88
N GLY A 156 8.00 -18.78 6.48
CA GLY A 156 9.30 -18.83 7.15
C GLY A 156 10.40 -19.38 6.26
N LYS A 157 10.38 -19.06 4.95
CA LYS A 157 11.26 -19.67 3.96
C LYS A 157 12.68 -19.17 4.12
N VAL A 158 13.64 -20.10 4.30
CA VAL A 158 15.07 -19.81 4.24
C VAL A 158 15.62 -20.26 2.88
N ILE A 159 16.33 -19.38 2.22
CA ILE A 159 17.10 -19.65 0.99
C ILE A 159 18.52 -20.00 1.44
N GLU A 160 18.86 -21.29 1.41
CA GLU A 160 20.13 -21.82 1.95
C GLU A 160 21.22 -21.96 0.90
N LYS A 161 20.88 -21.85 -0.38
CA LYS A 161 21.78 -21.96 -1.53
C LYS A 161 21.37 -21.02 -2.64
N ASP A 162 22.24 -20.85 -3.60
CA ASP A 162 21.97 -20.03 -4.79
C ASP A 162 20.67 -20.45 -5.45
N THR A 163 19.76 -19.49 -5.56
CA THR A 163 18.40 -19.72 -6.00
C THR A 163 17.96 -18.60 -6.94
N LEU A 164 17.47 -19.00 -8.11
CA LEU A 164 16.80 -18.12 -9.03
C LEU A 164 15.28 -18.31 -8.90
N ILE A 165 14.57 -17.21 -8.66
CA ILE A 165 13.11 -17.19 -8.68
C ILE A 165 12.65 -16.49 -9.96
N THR A 166 11.94 -17.25 -10.80
CA THR A 166 11.20 -16.76 -11.96
C THR A 166 9.74 -17.15 -11.77
N SER A 167 8.83 -16.21 -11.68
CA SER A 167 7.44 -16.56 -11.47
C SER A 167 6.49 -15.58 -12.16
N GLN A 168 5.56 -16.12 -12.95
CA GLN A 168 4.44 -15.38 -13.50
C GLN A 168 3.31 -15.19 -12.46
N ARG A 169 3.26 -16.06 -11.44
CA ARG A 169 2.32 -15.93 -10.30
C ARG A 169 2.98 -15.16 -9.16
N PRO A 170 2.24 -14.33 -8.41
CA PRO A 170 2.77 -13.72 -7.20
C PRO A 170 3.18 -14.77 -6.18
N ILE A 171 4.14 -14.42 -5.34
CA ILE A 171 4.60 -15.21 -4.20
C ILE A 171 4.10 -14.54 -2.93
N LEU A 172 3.20 -15.21 -2.22
CA LEU A 172 2.67 -14.76 -0.95
C LEU A 172 3.58 -15.24 0.18
N ILE A 173 4.06 -14.31 0.99
CA ILE A 173 5.07 -14.57 2.03
C ILE A 173 4.45 -14.36 3.40
N TYR A 174 4.39 -15.44 4.19
CA TYR A 174 4.08 -15.44 5.62
C TYR A 174 5.36 -15.64 6.43
N ASP A 175 5.41 -15.08 7.64
CA ASP A 175 6.49 -15.26 8.62
C ASP A 175 7.88 -14.76 8.18
N SER A 176 8.01 -14.17 7.01
CA SER A 176 9.22 -13.66 6.37
C SER A 176 9.94 -14.66 5.46
N ILE A 177 10.85 -14.13 4.66
CA ILE A 177 11.81 -14.88 3.84
C ILE A 177 13.23 -14.43 4.21
N SER A 178 14.15 -15.38 4.36
CA SER A 178 15.56 -15.12 4.69
C SER A 178 16.48 -15.67 3.61
N VAL A 179 17.53 -14.91 3.28
CA VAL A 179 18.66 -15.39 2.46
C VAL A 179 19.82 -15.69 3.40
N ALA A 180 20.24 -16.95 3.49
CA ALA A 180 21.32 -17.40 4.35
C ALA A 180 22.66 -16.77 3.95
N LEU A 181 23.65 -16.80 4.87
CA LEU A 181 24.95 -16.12 4.73
C LEU A 181 25.67 -16.43 3.40
N ASP A 182 25.70 -17.70 3.02
CA ASP A 182 26.45 -18.15 1.82
C ASP A 182 25.54 -18.34 0.60
N ALA A 183 24.31 -17.87 0.67
CA ALA A 183 23.34 -18.01 -0.41
C ALA A 183 23.18 -16.73 -1.21
N HIS A 184 22.92 -16.88 -2.50
CA HIS A 184 22.56 -15.80 -3.41
C HIS A 184 21.14 -16.03 -3.95
N LEU A 185 20.24 -15.11 -3.63
CA LEU A 185 18.89 -15.08 -4.20
C LEU A 185 18.87 -14.13 -5.38
N THR A 186 18.45 -14.64 -6.55
CA THR A 186 18.17 -13.83 -7.73
C THR A 186 16.67 -13.80 -8.01
N LEU A 187 16.11 -12.61 -8.16
CA LEU A 187 14.71 -12.39 -8.53
C LEU A 187 14.67 -11.87 -9.96
N ALA A 188 14.11 -12.67 -10.88
CA ALA A 188 14.00 -12.31 -12.28
C ALA A 188 12.90 -11.25 -12.52
N ALA A 189 12.98 -10.60 -13.67
CA ALA A 189 12.02 -9.59 -14.10
C ALA A 189 10.55 -10.07 -13.99
N GLY A 190 9.67 -9.19 -13.50
CA GLY A 190 8.26 -9.45 -13.32
C GLY A 190 7.89 -10.29 -12.08
N THR A 191 8.87 -10.69 -11.27
CA THR A 191 8.60 -11.37 -9.99
C THR A 191 7.85 -10.43 -9.05
N ARG A 192 6.79 -10.94 -8.40
CA ARG A 192 5.94 -10.19 -7.47
C ARG A 192 5.93 -10.89 -6.11
N LEU A 193 6.39 -10.18 -5.08
CA LEU A 193 6.49 -10.65 -3.70
C LEU A 193 5.46 -9.90 -2.85
N TYR A 194 4.46 -10.61 -2.34
CA TYR A 194 3.37 -10.09 -1.53
C TYR A 194 3.53 -10.57 -0.09
N PHE A 195 3.74 -9.65 0.83
CA PHE A 195 4.05 -9.95 2.22
C PHE A 195 2.82 -9.80 3.11
N HIS A 196 2.54 -10.79 3.92
CA HIS A 196 1.44 -10.80 4.86
C HIS A 196 1.82 -10.13 6.20
N GLY A 197 1.08 -9.12 6.60
CA GLY A 197 1.22 -8.49 7.91
C GLY A 197 2.64 -7.98 8.18
N LYS A 198 3.32 -8.52 9.20
CA LYS A 198 4.67 -8.10 9.59
C LYS A 198 5.80 -8.87 8.88
N ALA A 199 5.47 -9.76 7.95
CA ALA A 199 6.48 -10.48 7.18
C ALA A 199 7.38 -9.49 6.42
N GLY A 200 8.66 -9.83 6.26
CA GLY A 200 9.65 -9.02 5.56
C GLY A 200 10.69 -9.89 4.88
N MET A 201 11.69 -9.27 4.28
CA MET A 201 12.83 -9.97 3.69
C MET A 201 14.10 -9.66 4.48
N GLN A 202 14.81 -10.72 4.88
CA GLN A 202 16.04 -10.66 5.68
C GLN A 202 17.20 -11.21 4.85
N VAL A 203 18.20 -10.38 4.53
CA VAL A 203 19.31 -10.77 3.67
C VAL A 203 20.60 -10.79 4.47
N HIS A 204 21.11 -12.01 4.76
CA HIS A 204 22.42 -12.23 5.37
C HIS A 204 23.49 -12.53 4.32
N GLY A 205 23.10 -13.17 3.23
CA GLY A 205 23.89 -13.46 2.05
C GLY A 205 23.76 -12.35 1.00
N ARG A 206 23.41 -12.70 -0.22
CA ARG A 206 23.33 -11.79 -1.37
C ARG A 206 21.96 -11.79 -2.02
N LEU A 207 21.50 -10.61 -2.45
CA LEU A 207 20.27 -10.45 -3.23
C LEU A 207 20.56 -9.71 -4.54
N SER A 208 20.14 -10.33 -5.66
CA SER A 208 20.04 -9.67 -6.96
C SER A 208 18.60 -9.55 -7.40
N VAL A 209 18.19 -8.35 -7.79
CA VAL A 209 16.88 -8.06 -8.38
C VAL A 209 17.12 -7.60 -9.81
N GLU A 210 16.65 -8.37 -10.77
CA GLU A 210 16.89 -8.19 -12.21
C GLU A 210 15.59 -7.79 -12.91
N GLY A 211 14.98 -6.69 -12.46
CA GLY A 211 13.80 -6.12 -13.10
C GLY A 211 14.13 -5.44 -14.43
N THR A 212 13.08 -5.06 -15.15
CA THR A 212 13.14 -4.20 -16.33
C THR A 212 12.07 -3.11 -16.23
N LEU A 213 12.15 -2.08 -17.06
CA LEU A 213 11.13 -1.03 -17.09
C LEU A 213 9.72 -1.57 -17.34
N SER A 214 9.58 -2.55 -18.22
CA SER A 214 8.28 -3.18 -18.56
C SER A 214 7.87 -4.28 -17.60
N ALA A 215 8.81 -4.84 -16.83
CA ALA A 215 8.59 -5.94 -15.90
C ALA A 215 9.41 -5.74 -14.61
N PRO A 216 9.08 -4.74 -13.78
CA PRO A 216 9.78 -4.52 -12.51
C PRO A 216 9.54 -5.70 -11.55
N VAL A 217 10.45 -5.85 -10.60
CA VAL A 217 10.24 -6.76 -9.47
C VAL A 217 9.52 -6.00 -8.36
N VAL A 218 8.37 -6.51 -7.91
CA VAL A 218 7.49 -5.81 -6.99
C VAL A 218 7.55 -6.41 -5.59
N PHE A 219 7.74 -5.56 -4.58
CA PHE A 219 7.70 -5.89 -3.16
C PHE A 219 6.61 -5.05 -2.49
N ARG A 220 5.56 -5.69 -1.99
CA ARG A 220 4.40 -4.99 -1.41
C ARG A 220 3.66 -5.83 -0.37
N GLY A 221 2.72 -5.21 0.33
CA GLY A 221 1.73 -5.95 1.13
C GLY A 221 0.80 -6.82 0.28
N ASP A 222 0.20 -7.83 0.89
CA ASP A 222 -0.66 -8.80 0.20
C ASP A 222 -2.10 -8.32 -0.04
N ARG A 223 -2.49 -7.16 0.52
CA ARG A 223 -3.83 -6.58 0.31
C ARG A 223 -3.96 -6.04 -1.11
N THR A 224 -4.85 -6.66 -1.88
CA THR A 224 -5.14 -6.30 -3.28
C THR A 224 -6.47 -5.56 -3.45
N ASP A 225 -7.20 -5.40 -2.35
CA ASP A 225 -8.50 -4.72 -2.29
C ASP A 225 -8.34 -3.20 -2.08
N ARG A 226 -9.47 -2.52 -1.91
CA ARG A 226 -9.55 -1.08 -1.66
C ARG A 226 -10.03 -0.80 -0.24
N MET A 227 -9.41 0.18 0.42
CA MET A 227 -9.89 0.71 1.69
C MET A 227 -11.16 1.54 1.47
N PHE A 228 -11.14 2.39 0.46
CA PHE A 228 -12.27 3.16 -0.05
C PHE A 228 -12.33 3.01 -1.57
N PRO A 229 -13.46 3.33 -2.25
CA PRO A 229 -13.57 3.21 -3.69
C PRO A 229 -12.44 3.90 -4.49
N TYR A 230 -11.93 5.01 -3.96
CA TYR A 230 -10.84 5.81 -4.56
C TYR A 230 -9.44 5.42 -4.04
N LEU A 231 -9.33 4.63 -2.97
CA LEU A 231 -8.07 4.38 -2.26
C LEU A 231 -7.76 2.88 -2.15
N PRO A 232 -6.93 2.33 -3.04
CA PRO A 232 -6.47 0.95 -2.92
C PRO A 232 -5.49 0.78 -1.76
N TYR A 233 -5.51 -0.40 -1.11
CA TYR A 233 -4.56 -0.75 -0.05
C TYR A 233 -3.11 -0.71 -0.51
N ASP A 234 -2.87 -0.83 -1.79
CA ASP A 234 -1.55 -0.72 -2.43
C ASP A 234 -0.83 0.62 -2.16
N ARG A 235 -1.60 1.66 -1.84
CA ARG A 235 -1.08 3.00 -1.54
C ARG A 235 -0.87 3.24 -0.05
N LEU A 236 -1.25 2.28 0.82
CA LEU A 236 -1.15 2.44 2.27
C LEU A 236 0.24 2.01 2.78
N PRO A 237 0.87 2.83 3.64
CA PRO A 237 2.13 2.45 4.30
C PRO A 237 1.90 1.42 5.41
N GLY A 238 2.98 0.73 5.81
CA GLY A 238 2.96 -0.14 7.00
C GLY A 238 2.29 -1.50 6.82
N GLN A 239 2.09 -1.95 5.58
CA GLN A 239 1.42 -3.22 5.27
C GLN A 239 2.32 -4.45 5.49
N TRP A 240 3.66 -4.28 5.50
CA TRP A 240 4.65 -5.34 5.65
C TRP A 240 5.94 -4.83 6.29
N GLY A 241 6.88 -5.74 6.62
CA GLY A 241 8.04 -5.45 7.43
C GLY A 241 9.16 -4.64 6.76
N GLY A 242 9.29 -4.72 5.43
CA GLY A 242 10.40 -4.10 4.68
C GLY A 242 11.54 -5.07 4.33
N LEU A 243 12.57 -4.55 3.67
CA LEU A 243 13.76 -5.30 3.22
C LEU A 243 14.98 -4.90 4.04
N ARG A 244 15.64 -5.86 4.72
CA ARG A 244 16.80 -5.61 5.57
C ARG A 244 18.03 -6.36 5.10
N PHE A 245 19.14 -5.64 4.87
CA PHE A 245 20.48 -6.17 4.62
C PHE A 245 21.28 -6.15 5.91
N TYR A 246 21.57 -7.32 6.44
CA TYR A 246 22.34 -7.50 7.67
C TYR A 246 23.83 -7.19 7.48
N LYS A 247 24.59 -7.07 8.55
CA LYS A 247 26.03 -6.71 8.53
C LYS A 247 26.88 -7.58 7.62
N THR A 248 26.48 -8.85 7.42
CA THR A 248 27.19 -9.85 6.60
C THR A 248 26.85 -9.77 5.11
N SER A 249 25.81 -9.04 4.75
CA SER A 249 25.31 -8.95 3.37
C SER A 249 26.05 -7.89 2.59
N TYR A 250 26.59 -8.26 1.43
CA TYR A 250 27.34 -7.38 0.52
C TYR A 250 27.00 -7.67 -0.94
N GLU A 251 27.39 -6.75 -1.82
CA GLU A 251 27.25 -6.87 -3.27
C GLU A 251 25.81 -7.12 -3.73
N ASN A 252 24.88 -6.56 -2.99
CA ASN A 252 23.48 -6.62 -3.36
C ASN A 252 23.23 -5.64 -4.52
N HIS A 253 22.51 -6.10 -5.53
CA HIS A 253 22.21 -5.30 -6.71
C HIS A 253 20.73 -5.35 -7.03
N LEU A 254 20.05 -4.20 -6.97
CA LEU A 254 18.63 -4.07 -7.24
C LEU A 254 18.42 -3.14 -8.43
N VAL A 255 17.86 -3.68 -9.51
CA VAL A 255 17.54 -2.95 -10.73
C VAL A 255 16.05 -3.06 -11.02
N TYR A 256 15.38 -1.94 -11.25
CA TYR A 256 13.92 -1.87 -11.44
C TYR A 256 13.13 -2.62 -10.36
N ALA A 257 13.48 -2.38 -9.10
CA ALA A 257 12.68 -2.80 -7.95
C ALA A 257 11.61 -1.76 -7.64
N ASP A 258 10.35 -2.17 -7.48
CA ASP A 258 9.26 -1.35 -6.93
C ASP A 258 8.95 -1.84 -5.51
N ILE A 259 9.38 -1.11 -4.51
CA ILE A 259 9.28 -1.43 -3.08
C ILE A 259 8.32 -0.44 -2.44
N HIS A 260 7.13 -0.89 -2.01
CA HIS A 260 6.15 0.04 -1.47
C HIS A 260 5.26 -0.56 -0.38
N GLY A 261 4.64 0.33 0.40
CA GLY A 261 3.68 -0.04 1.44
C GLY A 261 4.29 -0.69 2.68
N GLY A 262 5.62 -0.66 2.85
CA GLY A 262 6.31 -1.26 4.00
C GLY A 262 6.28 -0.43 5.28
N SER A 263 6.66 -1.07 6.39
CA SER A 263 7.00 -0.35 7.63
C SER A 263 8.25 0.51 7.46
N PHE A 264 9.18 0.05 6.64
CA PHE A 264 10.28 0.79 6.03
C PHE A 264 10.50 0.22 4.62
N GLY A 265 11.27 0.92 3.79
CA GLY A 265 11.63 0.39 2.47
C GLY A 265 12.82 -0.55 2.56
N ILE A 266 14.02 0.00 2.55
CA ILE A 266 15.29 -0.74 2.68
C ILE A 266 16.04 -0.25 3.92
N ARG A 267 16.54 -1.21 4.71
CA ARG A 267 17.47 -0.95 5.83
C ARG A 267 18.79 -1.69 5.60
N CYS A 268 19.89 -0.96 5.65
CA CYS A 268 21.24 -1.52 5.60
C CYS A 268 21.92 -1.35 6.96
N ASP A 269 22.21 -2.48 7.62
CA ASP A 269 22.96 -2.49 8.87
C ASP A 269 24.43 -2.09 8.66
N SER A 270 25.07 -1.62 9.71
CA SER A 270 26.50 -1.24 9.70
C SER A 270 27.39 -2.39 9.21
N SER A 271 28.34 -2.05 8.37
CA SER A 271 29.31 -2.98 7.78
C SER A 271 30.60 -2.22 7.39
N ILE A 272 31.65 -2.94 6.98
CA ILE A 272 32.86 -2.29 6.47
C ILE A 272 32.56 -1.48 5.22
N THR A 273 33.18 -0.30 5.10
CA THR A 273 32.89 0.67 4.03
C THR A 273 33.82 0.56 2.82
N ASP A 274 34.78 -0.35 2.84
CA ASP A 274 35.66 -0.67 1.72
C ASP A 274 35.06 -1.68 0.73
N ARG A 275 33.89 -2.25 1.09
CA ARG A 275 33.14 -3.20 0.28
C ARG A 275 31.71 -2.72 0.10
N ARG A 276 31.26 -2.67 -1.16
CA ARG A 276 29.89 -2.21 -1.48
C ARG A 276 28.84 -3.15 -0.90
N LYS A 277 27.91 -2.57 -0.14
CA LYS A 277 26.80 -3.29 0.44
C LYS A 277 25.62 -3.40 -0.51
N LEU A 278 25.29 -2.27 -1.17
CA LEU A 278 24.12 -2.17 -2.02
C LEU A 278 24.40 -1.25 -3.22
N THR A 279 23.96 -1.69 -4.39
CA THR A 279 23.73 -0.85 -5.56
C THR A 279 22.24 -0.87 -5.86
N LEU A 280 21.59 0.30 -5.92
CA LEU A 280 20.18 0.47 -6.23
C LEU A 280 20.05 1.32 -7.48
N GLU A 281 19.46 0.79 -8.54
CA GLU A 281 19.37 1.44 -9.84
C GLU A 281 17.94 1.41 -10.40
N SER A 282 17.51 2.52 -11.00
CA SER A 282 16.23 2.63 -11.72
C SER A 282 15.04 2.08 -10.92
N SER A 283 15.08 2.25 -9.61
CA SER A 283 14.17 1.62 -8.65
C SER A 283 13.31 2.66 -7.92
N ILE A 284 12.19 2.22 -7.38
CA ILE A 284 11.24 3.05 -6.65
C ILE A 284 11.06 2.50 -5.24
N ILE A 285 11.20 3.36 -4.23
CA ILE A 285 10.85 3.07 -2.84
C ILE A 285 9.83 4.13 -2.40
N ARG A 286 8.60 3.71 -2.05
CA ARG A 286 7.54 4.68 -1.79
C ARG A 286 6.51 4.21 -0.76
N GLN A 287 5.77 5.17 -0.18
CA GLN A 287 4.64 4.92 0.72
C GLN A 287 5.01 3.98 1.88
N VAL A 288 6.02 4.36 2.67
CA VAL A 288 6.44 3.59 3.85
C VAL A 288 6.17 4.36 5.14
N SER A 289 5.90 3.67 6.24
CA SER A 289 5.56 4.33 7.51
C SER A 289 6.77 4.82 8.32
N GLY A 290 7.95 4.29 8.06
CA GLY A 290 9.25 4.72 8.62
C GLY A 290 10.13 5.36 7.55
N ASN A 291 11.43 5.03 7.54
CA ASN A 291 12.37 5.51 6.54
C ASN A 291 12.24 4.76 5.20
N GLY A 292 12.38 5.48 4.08
CA GLY A 292 12.44 4.86 2.76
C GLY A 292 13.71 4.03 2.59
N LEU A 293 14.85 4.67 2.72
CA LEU A 293 16.18 4.06 2.68
C LEU A 293 16.96 4.46 3.93
N GLU A 294 17.23 3.51 4.82
CA GLU A 294 17.96 3.70 6.07
C GLU A 294 19.33 3.03 5.99
N LEU A 295 20.39 3.83 6.03
CA LEU A 295 21.77 3.38 5.81
C LEU A 295 22.63 3.72 7.04
N THR A 296 23.20 2.70 7.65
CA THR A 296 24.08 2.86 8.81
C THR A 296 25.49 2.40 8.45
N SER A 297 26.46 3.31 8.46
CA SER A 297 27.90 3.03 8.35
C SER A 297 28.24 1.90 7.37
N CYS A 298 27.87 2.06 6.11
CA CYS A 298 28.10 1.12 5.02
C CYS A 298 28.40 1.85 3.71
N GLN A 299 28.73 1.12 2.64
CA GLN A 299 28.92 1.69 1.32
C GLN A 299 27.74 1.39 0.40
N VAL A 300 27.06 2.43 -0.14
CA VAL A 300 25.91 2.29 -1.03
C VAL A 300 25.99 3.26 -2.20
N VAL A 301 25.59 2.78 -3.37
CA VAL A 301 25.42 3.60 -4.58
C VAL A 301 23.95 3.52 -5.02
N VAL A 302 23.36 4.69 -5.27
CA VAL A 302 21.99 4.82 -5.76
C VAL A 302 21.98 5.64 -7.03
N GLY A 303 21.39 5.11 -8.08
CA GLY A 303 21.30 5.75 -9.38
C GLY A 303 19.90 5.73 -9.97
N ASN A 304 19.49 6.82 -10.61
CA ASN A 304 18.23 6.93 -11.37
C ASN A 304 17.01 6.39 -10.60
N SER A 305 16.91 6.67 -9.30
CA SER A 305 15.91 6.07 -8.42
C SER A 305 15.05 7.12 -7.71
N GLU A 306 13.83 6.74 -7.41
CA GLU A 306 12.88 7.51 -6.63
C GLU A 306 12.74 6.94 -5.22
N ILE A 307 12.91 7.77 -4.20
CA ILE A 307 12.57 7.44 -2.82
C ILE A 307 11.57 8.49 -2.34
N SER A 308 10.32 8.08 -2.11
CA SER A 308 9.24 9.04 -1.90
C SER A 308 8.26 8.65 -0.79
N ASN A 309 7.61 9.64 -0.21
CA ASN A 309 6.51 9.48 0.76
C ASN A 309 6.82 8.52 1.91
N ALA A 310 7.78 8.89 2.74
CA ALA A 310 8.18 8.20 3.96
C ALA A 310 7.63 8.91 5.21
N GLY A 311 7.11 8.17 6.16
CA GLY A 311 6.60 8.73 7.43
C GLY A 311 7.69 9.33 8.31
N GLU A 312 8.94 8.90 8.10
CA GLU A 312 10.17 9.52 8.62
C GLU A 312 10.91 10.20 7.48
N SER A 313 12.10 9.77 7.12
CA SER A 313 12.88 10.36 6.01
C SER A 313 12.84 9.46 4.77
N CYS A 314 12.83 10.07 3.57
CA CYS A 314 13.04 9.30 2.36
C CYS A 314 14.39 8.60 2.41
N VAL A 315 15.45 9.33 2.79
CA VAL A 315 16.78 8.78 3.01
C VAL A 315 17.32 9.21 4.37
N SER A 316 17.78 8.25 5.18
CA SER A 316 18.44 8.47 6.46
C SER A 316 19.84 7.86 6.43
N LEU A 317 20.87 8.71 6.55
CA LEU A 317 22.27 8.34 6.54
C LEU A 317 22.87 8.52 7.94
N LEU A 318 23.52 7.48 8.45
CA LEU A 318 24.27 7.52 9.70
C LEU A 318 25.70 7.02 9.44
N GLY A 319 26.67 7.95 9.29
CA GLY A 319 28.03 7.62 8.88
C GLY A 319 28.09 6.96 7.50
N GLY A 320 29.24 6.41 7.11
CA GLY A 320 29.39 5.59 5.90
C GLY A 320 29.90 6.31 4.66
N ASP A 321 29.72 5.70 3.49
CA ASP A 321 30.13 6.18 2.18
C ASP A 321 29.01 6.00 1.14
N TYR A 322 28.47 7.10 0.65
CA TYR A 322 27.24 7.11 -0.15
C TYR A 322 27.37 7.98 -1.40
N THR A 323 26.85 7.47 -2.50
CA THR A 323 26.73 8.23 -3.76
C THR A 323 25.31 8.11 -4.31
N PHE A 324 24.66 9.23 -4.55
CA PHE A 324 23.36 9.37 -5.19
C PHE A 324 23.51 10.15 -6.49
N THR A 325 23.04 9.59 -7.59
CA THR A 325 23.11 10.25 -8.91
C THR A 325 21.78 10.13 -9.64
N HIS A 326 21.21 11.23 -10.12
CA HIS A 326 19.91 11.29 -10.79
C HIS A 326 18.78 10.72 -9.92
N CYS A 327 18.74 11.03 -8.63
CA CYS A 327 17.72 10.52 -7.71
C CYS A 327 16.72 11.61 -7.34
N THR A 328 15.48 11.18 -7.11
CA THR A 328 14.41 12.01 -6.54
C THR A 328 14.09 11.55 -5.13
N LEU A 329 14.31 12.44 -4.16
CA LEU A 329 13.90 12.27 -2.75
C LEU A 329 12.74 13.22 -2.50
N ALA A 330 11.50 12.70 -2.51
CA ALA A 330 10.28 13.53 -2.49
C ALA A 330 9.37 13.15 -1.32
N ASN A 331 9.38 13.93 -0.23
CA ASN A 331 8.62 13.57 0.97
C ASN A 331 7.36 14.41 1.17
N TYR A 332 6.27 13.99 0.56
CA TYR A 332 4.91 14.56 0.71
C TYR A 332 3.99 13.62 1.51
N PHE A 333 4.56 12.80 2.38
CA PHE A 333 3.81 11.86 3.20
C PHE A 333 2.72 12.56 4.02
N SER A 334 1.47 12.10 3.90
CA SER A 334 0.29 12.75 4.47
C SER A 334 -0.66 11.81 5.25
N TRP A 335 -0.26 10.56 5.50
CA TRP A 335 -1.07 9.60 6.26
C TRP A 335 -1.17 9.94 7.76
N ASN A 336 -0.12 10.49 8.30
CA ASN A 336 -0.06 11.03 9.66
C ASN A 336 1.01 12.12 9.73
N VAL A 337 1.34 12.59 10.92
CA VAL A 337 2.41 13.58 11.10
C VAL A 337 3.75 12.98 10.68
N ARG A 338 4.34 13.55 9.64
CA ARG A 338 5.69 13.21 9.18
C ARG A 338 6.72 13.60 10.24
N LYS A 339 7.69 12.72 10.52
CA LYS A 339 8.67 12.90 11.60
C LYS A 339 10.04 13.36 11.12
N GLY A 340 10.35 13.26 9.83
CA GLY A 340 11.66 13.57 9.26
C GLY A 340 11.60 14.43 8.00
N ALA A 341 12.73 14.97 7.59
CA ALA A 341 12.94 15.65 6.30
C ALA A 341 13.08 14.60 5.17
N ALA A 342 13.09 15.03 3.91
CA ALA A 342 13.34 14.12 2.80
C ALA A 342 14.72 13.45 2.91
N LEU A 343 15.73 14.20 3.33
CA LEU A 343 17.09 13.71 3.58
C LEU A 343 17.52 13.99 5.02
N GLN A 344 17.97 12.95 5.74
CA GLN A 344 18.63 13.08 7.03
C GLN A 344 20.08 12.59 6.92
N VAL A 345 21.04 13.39 7.42
CA VAL A 345 22.49 13.06 7.38
C VAL A 345 23.08 13.26 8.77
N ARG A 346 23.65 12.20 9.36
CA ARG A 346 24.25 12.26 10.72
C ARG A 346 25.58 11.49 10.76
N ASN A 347 26.48 11.90 11.65
CA ASN A 347 27.71 11.17 11.97
C ASN A 347 27.85 10.82 13.44
N GLU A 348 26.74 10.92 14.21
CA GLU A 348 26.68 10.54 15.61
C GLU A 348 25.25 10.12 15.98
N GLN A 349 25.12 9.13 16.82
CA GLN A 349 23.86 8.71 17.42
C GLN A 349 24.14 8.14 18.82
N ASP A 350 23.39 8.60 19.84
CA ASP A 350 23.50 8.14 21.22
C ASP A 350 24.95 8.13 21.71
N ASP A 351 25.66 9.28 21.54
CA ASP A 351 27.07 9.49 21.84
C ASP A 351 28.06 8.53 21.14
N THR A 352 27.57 7.74 20.17
CA THR A 352 28.42 6.86 19.35
C THR A 352 28.74 7.52 18.02
N ALA A 353 30.05 7.59 17.71
CA ALA A 353 30.55 8.15 16.46
C ALA A 353 30.37 7.20 15.29
N TYR A 354 29.88 7.74 14.18
CA TYR A 354 29.75 7.08 12.89
C TYR A 354 30.38 7.96 11.81
N PRO A 355 31.68 7.84 11.51
CA PRO A 355 32.33 8.70 10.53
C PRO A 355 31.59 8.67 9.18
N LEU A 356 31.18 9.85 8.71
CA LEU A 356 30.62 10.02 7.36
C LEU A 356 31.79 10.32 6.41
N SER A 357 32.34 9.27 5.81
CA SER A 357 33.49 9.38 4.89
C SER A 357 33.10 10.13 3.63
N SER A 358 31.88 9.92 3.13
CA SER A 358 31.36 10.58 1.94
C SER A 358 29.82 10.49 1.87
N ALA A 359 29.16 11.59 1.46
CA ALA A 359 27.76 11.62 1.06
C ALA A 359 27.62 12.54 -0.14
N ILE A 360 27.61 11.97 -1.34
CA ILE A 360 27.65 12.71 -2.61
C ILE A 360 26.29 12.64 -3.29
N PHE A 361 25.74 13.79 -3.64
CA PHE A 361 24.49 13.93 -4.38
C PHE A 361 24.75 14.71 -5.68
N ARG A 362 24.49 14.08 -6.83
CA ARG A 362 24.64 14.70 -8.16
C ARG A 362 23.35 14.58 -8.95
N ASN A 363 22.93 15.69 -9.55
CA ASN A 363 21.72 15.73 -10.37
C ASN A 363 20.49 15.20 -9.62
N CYS A 364 20.37 15.52 -8.33
CA CYS A 364 19.29 15.01 -7.47
C CYS A 364 18.24 16.08 -7.20
N ILE A 365 17.00 15.65 -6.97
CA ILE A 365 15.92 16.49 -6.46
C ILE A 365 15.66 16.05 -5.01
N ILE A 366 15.66 17.02 -4.09
CA ILE A 366 15.33 16.82 -2.67
C ILE A 366 14.21 17.79 -2.34
N ALA A 367 12.99 17.27 -2.23
CA ALA A 367 11.80 18.08 -2.09
C ALA A 367 10.81 17.47 -1.08
N GLY A 368 9.85 18.26 -0.64
CA GLY A 368 8.83 17.77 0.28
C GLY A 368 7.90 18.88 0.77
N SER A 369 6.96 18.51 1.65
CA SER A 369 5.98 19.43 2.19
C SER A 369 6.51 20.34 3.32
N GLY A 370 7.73 20.13 3.78
CA GLY A 370 8.38 20.94 4.81
C GLY A 370 9.03 22.20 4.26
N THR A 371 9.47 23.06 5.17
CA THR A 371 10.24 24.28 4.84
C THR A 371 11.71 24.01 4.67
N ASP A 372 12.18 22.88 5.19
CA ASP A 372 13.57 22.41 5.13
C ASP A 372 13.56 20.89 4.98
N GLU A 373 13.98 20.40 3.84
CA GLU A 373 13.96 18.98 3.48
C GLU A 373 15.34 18.32 3.62
N ILE A 374 16.30 19.01 4.21
CA ILE A 374 17.57 18.42 4.65
C ILE A 374 17.74 18.65 6.15
N ASN A 375 17.89 17.56 6.89
CA ASN A 375 18.20 17.60 8.32
C ASN A 375 19.61 17.04 8.57
N GLY A 376 20.53 17.90 9.03
CA GLY A 376 21.91 17.53 9.34
C GLY A 376 22.17 17.43 10.82
N GLY A 377 22.92 16.40 11.23
CA GLY A 377 23.38 16.22 12.62
C GLY A 377 24.87 15.94 12.66
N ARG A 378 25.69 16.96 12.88
CA ARG A 378 27.14 16.81 13.03
C ARG A 378 27.52 16.63 14.49
N SER A 379 28.40 15.66 14.78
CA SER A 379 29.04 15.49 16.09
C SER A 379 29.77 16.76 16.52
N LYS A 380 29.76 17.04 17.81
CA LYS A 380 30.56 18.10 18.43
C LYS A 380 32.07 17.83 18.35
N ASN A 381 32.47 16.57 18.20
CA ASN A 381 33.86 16.19 17.97
C ASN A 381 34.22 16.38 16.49
N GLU A 382 34.90 17.44 16.19
CA GLU A 382 35.31 17.82 14.83
C GLU A 382 36.26 16.81 14.17
N ASN A 383 36.91 15.92 14.94
CA ASN A 383 37.75 14.86 14.38
C ASN A 383 36.94 13.72 13.73
N ILE A 384 35.60 13.66 13.97
CA ILE A 384 34.74 12.68 13.33
C ILE A 384 34.36 13.21 11.94
N ALA A 385 34.73 12.48 10.90
CA ALA A 385 34.48 12.88 9.51
C ALA A 385 32.99 13.15 9.26
N PHE A 386 32.71 14.30 8.60
CA PHE A 386 31.38 14.69 8.14
C PHE A 386 31.51 15.31 6.75
N ASN A 387 31.68 14.46 5.73
CA ASN A 387 31.91 14.87 4.36
C ASN A 387 30.65 14.70 3.53
N TYR A 388 30.16 15.79 2.97
CA TYR A 388 29.04 15.81 2.03
C TYR A 388 29.37 16.67 0.82
N TYR A 389 28.66 16.40 -0.28
CA TYR A 389 28.80 17.18 -1.51
C TYR A 389 27.50 17.16 -2.32
N PHE A 390 26.98 18.31 -2.67
CA PHE A 390 25.83 18.48 -3.54
C PHE A 390 26.23 19.20 -4.83
N SER A 391 25.85 18.66 -5.97
CA SER A 391 26.19 19.24 -7.27
C SER A 391 25.02 19.12 -8.25
N HIS A 392 24.63 20.24 -8.87
CA HIS A 392 23.54 20.32 -9.85
C HIS A 392 22.23 19.73 -9.32
N CYS A 393 21.91 19.99 -8.05
CA CYS A 393 20.72 19.54 -7.40
C CYS A 393 19.63 20.63 -7.40
N LEU A 394 18.36 20.21 -7.25
CA LEU A 394 17.26 21.08 -6.86
C LEU A 394 16.86 20.69 -5.44
N ILE A 395 16.87 21.66 -4.52
CA ILE A 395 16.69 21.39 -3.08
C ILE A 395 15.66 22.34 -2.48
N ASN A 396 14.64 21.79 -1.84
CA ASN A 396 13.74 22.52 -0.98
C ASN A 396 14.33 22.59 0.43
N SER A 397 15.12 23.59 0.70
CA SER A 397 15.74 23.85 2.00
C SER A 397 16.11 25.33 2.14
N ILE A 398 16.69 25.69 3.27
CA ILE A 398 17.29 27.00 3.49
C ILE A 398 18.55 27.10 2.64
N GLU A 399 18.67 28.15 1.86
CA GLU A 399 19.83 28.40 1.01
C GLU A 399 21.13 28.46 1.84
N GLU A 400 22.10 27.67 1.44
CA GLU A 400 23.43 27.63 2.05
C GLU A 400 24.51 27.64 0.95
N GLU A 401 25.46 28.53 1.04
CA GLU A 401 26.59 28.62 0.12
C GLU A 401 27.88 28.16 0.82
N ASN A 402 28.52 27.13 0.27
CA ASN A 402 29.86 26.71 0.67
C ASN A 402 30.52 25.90 -0.48
N ASP A 403 31.78 25.55 -0.32
CA ASP A 403 32.60 24.82 -1.31
C ASP A 403 32.10 23.38 -1.58
N LYS A 404 31.19 22.88 -0.76
CA LYS A 404 30.58 21.52 -0.88
C LYS A 404 29.20 21.53 -1.56
N ILE A 405 28.66 22.73 -1.85
CA ILE A 405 27.35 22.92 -2.48
C ILE A 405 27.53 23.72 -3.75
N VAL A 406 27.45 23.05 -4.90
CA VAL A 406 27.82 23.62 -6.20
C VAL A 406 26.66 23.54 -7.18
N ASN A 407 26.28 24.69 -7.78
CA ASN A 407 25.21 24.76 -8.77
C ASN A 407 23.88 24.15 -8.27
N VAL A 408 23.43 24.59 -7.11
CA VAL A 408 22.14 24.13 -6.51
C VAL A 408 21.05 25.16 -6.78
N ILE A 409 19.87 24.69 -7.20
CA ILE A 409 18.65 25.49 -7.24
C ILE A 409 17.93 25.30 -5.90
N TRP A 410 17.75 26.39 -5.17
CA TRP A 410 16.94 26.43 -3.95
C TRP A 410 15.50 26.78 -4.33
N GLU A 411 14.61 25.80 -4.28
CA GLU A 411 13.24 25.95 -4.78
C GLU A 411 12.25 25.23 -3.87
N LYS A 412 11.18 25.94 -3.50
CA LYS A 412 10.10 25.40 -2.65
C LYS A 412 8.85 25.05 -3.44
N ASP A 413 8.79 25.52 -4.68
CA ASP A 413 7.62 25.32 -5.52
C ASP A 413 7.52 23.86 -6.01
N ASP A 414 6.34 23.53 -6.43
CA ASP A 414 5.98 22.21 -6.90
C ASP A 414 6.60 21.91 -8.26
N ASN A 415 7.52 20.96 -8.30
CA ASN A 415 8.26 20.61 -9.49
C ASN A 415 7.72 19.36 -10.21
N PHE A 416 6.61 18.77 -9.74
CA PHE A 416 6.15 17.46 -10.14
C PHE A 416 4.82 17.48 -10.91
N MET A 417 4.55 16.42 -11.68
CA MET A 417 3.36 16.34 -12.53
C MET A 417 2.06 16.15 -11.75
N LEU A 418 2.07 15.35 -10.67
CA LEU A 418 0.87 15.06 -9.89
C LEU A 418 1.21 14.86 -8.42
N MET A 419 0.45 15.54 -7.55
CA MET A 419 0.49 15.31 -6.10
C MET A 419 -0.94 15.37 -5.55
N ASP A 420 -1.57 14.22 -5.40
CA ASP A 420 -2.93 14.09 -4.86
C ASP A 420 -2.90 13.38 -3.50
N ASN A 421 -2.96 14.16 -2.44
CA ASN A 421 -3.01 13.67 -1.07
C ASN A 421 -4.34 12.98 -0.72
N HIS A 422 -5.42 13.22 -1.46
CA HIS A 422 -6.70 12.60 -1.20
C HIS A 422 -6.72 11.14 -1.68
N THR A 423 -6.31 10.92 -2.92
CA THR A 423 -6.21 9.57 -3.51
C THR A 423 -4.89 8.90 -3.23
N GLN A 424 -3.93 9.61 -2.62
CA GLN A 424 -2.55 9.16 -2.39
C GLN A 424 -1.87 8.76 -3.71
N GLU A 425 -2.16 9.50 -4.76
CA GLU A 425 -1.58 9.31 -6.10
C GLU A 425 -0.54 10.38 -6.38
N TYR A 426 0.67 9.92 -6.70
CA TYR A 426 1.80 10.80 -6.92
C TYR A 426 2.52 10.41 -8.21
N ASN A 427 2.94 11.42 -8.96
CA ASN A 427 3.81 11.27 -10.11
C ASN A 427 4.94 12.29 -9.99
N PHE A 428 6.08 11.81 -9.54
CA PHE A 428 7.28 12.63 -9.32
C PHE A 428 8.12 12.84 -10.59
N ASN A 429 7.58 12.57 -11.77
CA ASN A 429 8.16 13.09 -13.00
C ASN A 429 8.09 14.63 -12.99
N LEU A 430 9.06 15.28 -13.65
CA LEU A 430 9.11 16.73 -13.70
C LEU A 430 7.89 17.32 -14.42
N GLY A 431 7.23 18.28 -13.78
CA GLY A 431 6.22 19.10 -14.39
C GLY A 431 6.86 20.05 -15.44
N GLU A 432 6.09 20.50 -16.42
CA GLU A 432 6.57 21.31 -17.56
C GLU A 432 7.28 22.61 -17.14
N LYS A 433 6.96 23.13 -15.95
CA LYS A 433 7.53 24.39 -15.43
C LYS A 433 8.69 24.18 -14.46
N SER A 434 9.10 22.94 -14.21
CA SER A 434 10.16 22.65 -13.25
C SER A 434 11.50 23.28 -13.70
N LYS A 435 12.14 23.99 -12.77
CA LYS A 435 13.49 24.55 -12.96
C LYS A 435 14.58 23.46 -13.04
N ALA A 436 14.27 22.23 -12.67
CA ALA A 436 15.18 21.09 -12.78
C ALA A 436 15.35 20.60 -14.23
N ILE A 437 14.46 20.99 -15.15
CA ILE A 437 14.57 20.59 -16.56
C ILE A 437 15.85 21.16 -17.16
N ASN A 438 16.69 20.28 -17.74
CA ASN A 438 17.99 20.61 -18.34
C ASN A 438 19.01 21.21 -17.36
N TRP A 439 18.81 21.08 -16.05
CA TRP A 439 19.74 21.59 -15.05
C TRP A 439 20.89 20.62 -14.75
N GLY A 440 20.65 19.32 -14.89
CA GLY A 440 21.62 18.28 -14.58
C GLY A 440 22.86 18.32 -15.47
N ARG A 441 23.99 17.93 -14.92
CA ARG A 441 25.27 17.85 -15.60
C ARG A 441 25.35 16.53 -16.39
N LYS A 442 25.58 16.61 -17.72
CA LYS A 442 25.59 15.45 -18.63
C LYS A 442 26.70 14.43 -18.33
N GLU A 443 27.84 14.88 -17.86
CA GLU A 443 28.97 13.99 -17.54
C GLU A 443 28.61 13.01 -16.41
N ASP A 444 27.75 13.40 -15.48
CA ASP A 444 27.29 12.54 -14.39
C ASP A 444 26.32 11.45 -14.89
N ALA A 445 25.64 11.66 -16.01
CA ALA A 445 24.80 10.64 -16.65
C ALA A 445 25.63 9.46 -17.19
N ASN A 446 26.84 9.70 -17.67
CA ASN A 446 27.72 8.66 -18.20
C ASN A 446 28.20 7.68 -17.12
N ILE A 447 28.19 8.06 -15.85
CA ILE A 447 28.55 7.16 -14.73
C ILE A 447 27.53 6.02 -14.61
N LEU A 448 26.25 6.27 -14.90
CA LEU A 448 25.20 5.25 -14.92
C LEU A 448 25.28 4.36 -16.17
N SER A 449 25.67 4.92 -17.33
CA SER A 449 25.75 4.19 -18.59
C SER A 449 26.93 3.22 -18.70
N LEU A 450 27.97 3.38 -17.86
CA LEU A 450 29.10 2.46 -17.82
C LEU A 450 28.77 1.12 -17.14
N ILE A 451 27.64 1.02 -16.47
CA ILE A 451 27.22 -0.19 -15.76
C ILE A 451 26.20 -0.99 -16.58
N HIS A 452 25.38 -0.34 -17.42
CA HIS A 452 24.43 -1.01 -18.34
C HIS A 452 24.22 -0.21 -19.62
N ILE A 453 24.53 -0.82 -20.75
CA ILE A 453 24.23 -0.30 -22.09
C ILE A 453 22.74 -0.55 -22.37
N SER A 454 21.86 0.32 -21.93
CA SER A 454 20.49 0.44 -22.43
C SER A 454 20.00 1.84 -22.16
N GLU A 455 19.26 2.38 -23.12
CA GLU A 455 18.82 3.78 -23.18
C GLU A 455 18.29 4.31 -21.83
N PRO A 456 18.59 5.59 -21.50
CA PRO A 456 18.10 6.22 -20.28
C PRO A 456 16.58 6.31 -20.34
N THR A 457 15.91 5.51 -19.52
CA THR A 457 14.47 5.58 -19.35
C THR A 457 14.11 6.87 -18.61
N ARG A 458 13.37 7.74 -19.28
CA ARG A 458 12.92 9.08 -18.84
C ARG A 458 11.98 9.08 -17.64
N ARG A 459 12.25 8.34 -16.57
CA ARG A 459 11.33 8.36 -15.42
C ARG A 459 11.67 9.39 -14.35
N VAL A 460 12.94 9.68 -14.13
CA VAL A 460 13.38 10.67 -13.15
C VAL A 460 14.74 11.22 -13.61
N VAL A 461 14.79 12.03 -14.64
CA VAL A 461 16.05 12.59 -15.11
C VAL A 461 15.95 14.10 -15.17
N ILE A 462 16.77 14.75 -14.38
CA ILE A 462 17.22 16.10 -14.68
C ILE A 462 18.07 15.99 -15.96
N SER A 463 17.45 16.10 -17.12
CA SER A 463 18.15 16.11 -18.42
C SER A 463 17.87 17.40 -19.15
#